data_b68ee2b6ae458d37690da8f1ec74f0e7
#
_entry.id   b68ee2b6ae458d37690da8f1ec74f0e7
#
_cell.length_a   1.000
_cell.length_b   1.000
_cell.length_c   1.000
_cell.angle_alpha   90.00
_cell.angle_beta   90.00
_cell.angle_gamma   90.00
#
_symmetry.space_group_name_H-M   'P 1'
#
loop_
_entity.id
_entity.type
_entity.pdbx_description
1 polymer ?
#
loop_
_entity_poly.entity_id
_entity_poly.type
_entity_poly.pdbx_seq_one_letter_code
_entity_poly.pdbx_strand_id
1 'polypeptide(L)'
;GLCCGPPWRAKGYTDGYETMQRRVRSALKWRGDATVVVDASSCTDALTRMTEGWTPTVVDVVTFAAQQLLPRLEVTRSLPSLVLHPTCSSTRMDVNDDLRRIAEFISDEVTVPPSWGCCGFAGDRGLLHPELTESATRDQAAEVKSGFFAYASLNRTCEIAMSRATGRTYVHILELLAEATR
;
A
#
# COMPACT_ATOMS: atom_id res chain seq x y z
N GLY A 1 -9.11 -19.51 4.94
CA GLY A 1 -8.82 -18.09 5.00
C GLY A 1 -9.53 -17.32 3.90
N LEU A 2 -9.57 -16.00 4.04
CA LEU A 2 -10.09 -15.09 3.05
C LEU A 2 -8.92 -14.40 2.32
N CYS A 3 -9.11 -14.04 1.05
CA CYS A 3 -8.15 -13.29 0.27
C CYS A 3 -8.89 -12.30 -0.65
N CYS A 4 -8.29 -11.15 -0.90
CA CYS A 4 -8.84 -10.14 -1.80
C CYS A 4 -8.81 -10.52 -3.30
N GLY A 5 -8.20 -11.66 -3.68
CA GLY A 5 -8.30 -12.29 -4.99
C GLY A 5 -7.26 -11.99 -6.06
N PRO A 6 -6.39 -10.99 -5.99
CA PRO A 6 -5.42 -10.66 -7.02
C PRO A 6 -4.54 -11.83 -7.50
N PRO A 7 -4.03 -12.73 -6.64
CA PRO A 7 -3.23 -13.86 -7.10
C PRO A 7 -3.95 -14.79 -8.07
N TRP A 8 -5.24 -15.06 -7.86
CA TRP A 8 -6.05 -15.87 -8.80
C TRP A 8 -6.29 -15.12 -10.11
N ARG A 9 -6.69 -13.85 -10.00
CA ARG A 9 -6.96 -13.02 -11.18
C ARG A 9 -5.72 -12.83 -12.05
N ALA A 10 -4.57 -12.56 -11.44
CA ALA A 10 -3.30 -12.36 -12.16
C ALA A 10 -2.84 -13.61 -12.92
N LYS A 11 -3.28 -14.80 -12.48
CA LYS A 11 -2.97 -16.09 -13.11
C LYS A 11 -4.08 -16.63 -14.00
N GLY A 12 -5.19 -15.90 -14.16
CA GLY A 12 -6.34 -16.32 -14.96
C GLY A 12 -7.20 -17.43 -14.31
N TYR A 13 -7.05 -17.67 -13.01
CA TYR A 13 -7.86 -18.65 -12.28
C TYR A 13 -9.23 -18.08 -11.90
N THR A 14 -10.14 -17.99 -12.87
CA THR A 14 -11.46 -17.38 -12.72
C THR A 14 -12.31 -18.05 -11.64
N ASP A 15 -12.40 -19.39 -11.64
CA ASP A 15 -13.19 -20.14 -10.67
C ASP A 15 -12.71 -19.91 -9.23
N GLY A 16 -11.38 -19.86 -9.04
CA GLY A 16 -10.76 -19.55 -7.76
C GLY A 16 -11.10 -18.13 -7.29
N TYR A 17 -11.03 -17.17 -8.21
CA TYR A 17 -11.41 -15.78 -7.95
C TYR A 17 -12.88 -15.66 -7.55
N GLU A 18 -13.81 -16.23 -8.32
CA GLU A 18 -15.25 -16.21 -8.03
C GLU A 18 -15.59 -16.91 -6.70
N THR A 19 -14.92 -18.02 -6.42
CA THR A 19 -15.10 -18.71 -5.14
C THR A 19 -14.68 -17.83 -3.97
N MET A 20 -13.55 -17.13 -4.10
CA MET A 20 -13.09 -16.20 -3.08
C MET A 20 -14.00 -14.97 -2.96
N GLN A 21 -14.49 -14.43 -4.08
CA GLN A 21 -15.46 -13.34 -4.08
C GLN A 21 -16.74 -13.71 -3.30
N ARG A 22 -17.30 -14.91 -3.53
CA ARG A 22 -18.47 -15.39 -2.77
C ARG A 22 -18.17 -15.47 -1.26
N ARG A 23 -16.99 -15.98 -0.87
CA ARG A 23 -16.57 -16.09 0.54
C ARG A 23 -16.40 -14.73 1.19
N VAL A 24 -15.76 -13.78 0.52
CA VAL A 24 -15.58 -12.40 1.00
C VAL A 24 -16.94 -11.72 1.18
N ARG A 25 -17.81 -11.78 0.18
CA ARG A 25 -19.16 -11.21 0.26
C ARG A 25 -19.95 -11.81 1.44
N SER A 26 -19.90 -13.12 1.61
CA SER A 26 -20.54 -13.80 2.75
C SER A 26 -20.00 -13.32 4.09
N ALA A 27 -18.68 -13.18 4.21
CA ALA A 27 -18.04 -12.72 5.45
C ALA A 27 -18.34 -11.24 5.79
N LEU A 28 -18.52 -10.41 4.78
CA LEU A 28 -18.81 -8.98 4.96
C LEU A 28 -20.31 -8.68 5.12
N LYS A 29 -21.19 -9.55 4.66
CA LYS A 29 -22.65 -9.37 4.71
C LYS A 29 -23.19 -8.98 6.11
N TRP A 30 -22.56 -9.45 7.17
CA TRP A 30 -22.99 -9.20 8.55
C TRP A 30 -22.54 -7.86 9.12
N ARG A 31 -21.79 -7.08 8.37
CA ARG A 31 -21.22 -5.81 8.85
C ARG A 31 -22.16 -4.61 8.67
N GLY A 32 -23.26 -4.78 7.92
CA GLY A 32 -24.24 -3.70 7.68
C GLY A 32 -23.56 -2.47 7.07
N ASP A 33 -23.78 -1.31 7.70
CA ASP A 33 -23.23 -0.03 7.25
C ASP A 33 -21.81 0.28 7.80
N ALA A 34 -21.14 -0.71 8.41
CA ALA A 34 -19.79 -0.52 8.92
C ALA A 34 -18.80 -0.25 7.79
N THR A 35 -17.83 0.62 8.02
CA THR A 35 -16.70 0.81 7.09
C THR A 35 -15.66 -0.29 7.31
N VAL A 36 -15.24 -0.92 6.23
CA VAL A 36 -14.13 -1.90 6.22
C VAL A 36 -12.86 -1.17 5.84
N VAL A 37 -11.96 -1.00 6.79
CA VAL A 37 -10.65 -0.40 6.56
C VAL A 37 -9.65 -1.49 6.19
N VAL A 38 -8.91 -1.31 5.10
CA VAL A 38 -7.99 -2.29 4.53
C VAL A 38 -6.58 -1.73 4.51
N ASP A 39 -5.62 -2.48 5.03
CA ASP A 39 -4.22 -2.08 5.27
C ASP A 39 -3.27 -2.24 4.08
N ALA A 40 -3.80 -2.59 2.91
CA ALA A 40 -2.99 -2.73 1.70
C ALA A 40 -3.75 -2.24 0.48
N SER A 41 -3.26 -1.21 -0.20
CA SER A 41 -3.96 -0.57 -1.33
C SER A 41 -4.29 -1.54 -2.47
N SER A 42 -3.47 -2.57 -2.70
CA SER A 42 -3.79 -3.63 -3.68
C SER A 42 -4.96 -4.52 -3.26
N CYS A 43 -5.14 -4.75 -1.97
CA CYS A 43 -6.30 -5.45 -1.44
C CYS A 43 -7.52 -4.55 -1.41
N THR A 44 -7.38 -3.28 -1.08
CA THR A 44 -8.46 -2.30 -1.13
C THR A 44 -9.06 -2.22 -2.53
N ASP A 45 -8.24 -1.99 -3.56
CA ASP A 45 -8.65 -1.98 -4.97
C ASP A 45 -9.41 -3.26 -5.38
N ALA A 46 -8.92 -4.41 -4.94
CA ALA A 46 -9.56 -5.69 -5.27
C ALA A 46 -10.88 -5.91 -4.50
N LEU A 47 -10.92 -5.58 -3.21
CA LEU A 47 -12.12 -5.72 -2.38
C LEU A 47 -13.21 -4.75 -2.81
N THR A 48 -12.87 -3.51 -3.15
CA THR A 48 -13.83 -2.53 -3.70
C THR A 48 -14.54 -3.08 -4.92
N ARG A 49 -13.79 -3.69 -5.86
CA ARG A 49 -14.40 -4.36 -7.03
C ARG A 49 -15.24 -5.59 -6.67
N MET A 50 -14.78 -6.39 -5.70
CA MET A 50 -15.53 -7.56 -5.25
C MET A 50 -16.86 -7.19 -4.58
N THR A 51 -16.92 -6.02 -3.95
CA THR A 51 -18.07 -5.53 -3.19
C THR A 51 -18.83 -4.42 -3.89
N GLU A 52 -18.53 -4.14 -5.16
CA GLU A 52 -19.23 -3.11 -5.95
C GLU A 52 -20.74 -3.29 -5.89
N GLY A 53 -21.45 -2.19 -5.55
CA GLY A 53 -22.91 -2.21 -5.36
C GLY A 53 -23.37 -2.88 -4.04
N TRP A 54 -22.45 -3.17 -3.11
CA TRP A 54 -22.73 -3.78 -1.81
C TRP A 54 -22.34 -2.87 -0.65
N THR A 55 -22.99 -3.06 0.49
CA THR A 55 -22.52 -2.63 1.81
C THR A 55 -21.75 -3.79 2.47
N PRO A 56 -20.71 -3.55 3.27
CA PRO A 56 -20.16 -2.28 3.73
C PRO A 56 -19.26 -1.56 2.71
N THR A 57 -19.00 -0.28 2.97
CA THR A 57 -18.01 0.50 2.23
C THR A 57 -16.60 0.02 2.54
N VAL A 58 -15.77 -0.15 1.52
CA VAL A 58 -14.34 -0.49 1.66
C VAL A 58 -13.52 0.77 1.47
N VAL A 59 -12.61 1.06 2.42
CA VAL A 59 -11.76 2.25 2.44
C VAL A 59 -10.31 1.83 2.65
N ASP A 60 -9.39 2.47 1.94
CA ASP A 60 -7.95 2.29 2.18
C ASP A 60 -7.55 2.90 3.52
N VAL A 61 -6.68 2.23 4.25
CA VAL A 61 -6.23 2.70 5.57
C VAL A 61 -5.46 4.01 5.48
N VAL A 62 -4.79 4.29 4.36
CA VAL A 62 -4.08 5.56 4.13
C VAL A 62 -5.10 6.69 4.01
N THR A 63 -6.15 6.52 3.21
CA THR A 63 -7.26 7.48 3.11
C THR A 63 -7.95 7.67 4.47
N PHE A 64 -8.25 6.57 5.16
CA PHE A 64 -8.86 6.65 6.49
C PHE A 64 -7.97 7.41 7.48
N ALA A 65 -6.67 7.13 7.51
CA ALA A 65 -5.72 7.82 8.38
C ALA A 65 -5.60 9.30 8.04
N ALA A 66 -5.44 9.66 6.77
CA ALA A 66 -5.30 11.04 6.34
C ALA A 66 -6.53 11.89 6.67
N GLN A 67 -7.73 11.33 6.53
CA GLN A 67 -8.98 12.08 6.69
C GLN A 67 -9.54 12.03 8.12
N GLN A 68 -9.36 10.94 8.85
CA GLN A 68 -9.99 10.72 10.15
C GLN A 68 -9.02 10.78 11.32
N LEU A 69 -7.75 10.38 11.13
CA LEU A 69 -6.78 10.30 12.22
C LEU A 69 -5.90 11.53 12.30
N LEU A 70 -5.30 12.00 11.20
CA LEU A 70 -4.39 13.16 11.23
C LEU A 70 -4.94 14.39 11.97
N PRO A 71 -6.24 14.76 11.82
CA PRO A 71 -6.78 15.91 12.57
C PRO A 71 -6.79 15.75 14.10
N ARG A 72 -6.53 14.54 14.60
CA ARG A 72 -6.58 14.16 16.03
C ARG A 72 -5.22 13.75 16.58
N LEU A 73 -4.20 13.76 15.74
CA LEU A 73 -2.84 13.36 16.12
C LEU A 73 -1.93 14.58 16.23
N GLU A 74 -0.94 14.47 17.08
CA GLU A 74 0.14 15.43 17.21
C GLU A 74 1.46 14.71 16.97
N VAL A 75 2.36 15.34 16.20
CA VAL A 75 3.71 14.79 15.97
C VAL A 75 4.56 15.11 17.18
N THR A 76 5.01 14.08 17.87
CA THR A 76 5.91 14.19 19.02
C THR A 76 7.39 14.08 18.59
N ARG A 77 7.63 13.44 17.42
CA ARG A 77 8.97 13.25 16.87
C ARG A 77 8.93 13.26 15.34
N SER A 78 9.26 14.41 14.75
CA SER A 78 9.38 14.54 13.28
C SER A 78 10.56 13.74 12.74
N LEU A 79 10.40 13.20 11.53
CA LEU A 79 11.46 12.54 10.78
C LEU A 79 12.21 13.57 9.93
N PRO A 80 13.56 13.59 9.96
CA PRO A 80 14.32 14.57 9.17
C PRO A 80 14.10 14.45 7.67
N SER A 81 13.95 13.23 7.14
CA SER A 81 13.69 12.99 5.72
C SER A 81 13.05 11.63 5.47
N LEU A 82 12.18 11.56 4.49
CA LEU A 82 11.40 10.37 4.13
C LEU A 82 11.34 10.17 2.63
N VAL A 83 11.67 8.96 2.18
CA VAL A 83 11.41 8.52 0.80
C VAL A 83 10.10 7.75 0.73
N LEU A 84 9.22 8.16 -0.19
CA LEU A 84 7.99 7.46 -0.50
C LEU A 84 8.10 6.64 -1.78
N HIS A 85 7.54 5.44 -1.73
CA HIS A 85 7.22 4.64 -2.90
C HIS A 85 5.70 4.51 -3.04
N PRO A 86 5.03 5.37 -3.83
CA PRO A 86 3.64 5.16 -4.22
C PRO A 86 3.49 3.85 -4.99
N THR A 87 2.32 3.24 -4.94
CA THR A 87 2.08 1.96 -5.59
C THR A 87 1.17 2.10 -6.81
N CYS A 88 1.21 1.13 -7.71
CA CYS A 88 0.30 1.12 -8.86
C CYS A 88 -1.19 1.05 -8.43
N SER A 89 -1.49 0.44 -7.30
CA SER A 89 -2.87 0.40 -6.75
C SER A 89 -3.27 1.73 -6.13
N SER A 90 -2.40 2.39 -5.34
CA SER A 90 -2.70 3.70 -4.78
C SER A 90 -2.94 4.75 -5.86
N THR A 91 -2.18 4.68 -6.95
CA THR A 91 -2.39 5.56 -8.11
C THR A 91 -3.73 5.32 -8.79
N ARG A 92 -4.13 4.04 -8.99
CA ARG A 92 -5.43 3.71 -9.58
C ARG A 92 -6.62 4.13 -8.71
N MET A 93 -6.45 4.18 -7.40
CA MET A 93 -7.49 4.55 -6.43
C MET A 93 -7.44 6.03 -6.04
N ASP A 94 -6.51 6.79 -6.61
CA ASP A 94 -6.30 8.21 -6.29
C ASP A 94 -5.97 8.47 -4.79
N VAL A 95 -5.15 7.58 -4.20
CA VAL A 95 -4.77 7.63 -2.78
C VAL A 95 -3.40 8.30 -2.57
N ASN A 96 -2.70 8.69 -3.64
CA ASN A 96 -1.35 9.23 -3.55
C ASN A 96 -1.28 10.57 -2.80
N ASP A 97 -2.29 11.41 -2.90
CA ASP A 97 -2.36 12.69 -2.18
C ASP A 97 -2.54 12.46 -0.68
N ASP A 98 -3.38 11.50 -0.28
CA ASP A 98 -3.53 11.10 1.12
C ASP A 98 -2.22 10.50 1.67
N LEU A 99 -1.52 9.68 0.88
CA LEU A 99 -0.21 9.14 1.23
C LEU A 99 0.82 10.26 1.45
N ARG A 100 0.89 11.22 0.53
CA ARG A 100 1.78 12.38 0.63
C ARG A 100 1.45 13.21 1.86
N ARG A 101 0.17 13.47 2.12
CA ARG A 101 -0.30 14.23 3.27
C ARG A 101 0.13 13.60 4.60
N ILE A 102 0.08 12.26 4.73
CA ILE A 102 0.60 11.57 5.91
C ILE A 102 2.12 11.77 6.02
N ALA A 103 2.83 11.61 4.92
CA ALA A 103 4.29 11.75 4.91
C ALA A 103 4.74 13.17 5.31
N GLU A 104 4.11 14.20 4.74
CA GLU A 104 4.39 15.61 5.05
C GLU A 104 3.98 15.99 6.48
N PHE A 105 3.03 15.27 7.08
CA PHE A 105 2.66 15.45 8.48
C PHE A 105 3.75 14.96 9.45
N ILE A 106 4.50 13.90 9.10
CA ILE A 106 5.47 13.26 9.98
C ILE A 106 6.93 13.55 9.63
N SER A 107 7.22 14.19 8.50
CA SER A 107 8.60 14.40 8.03
C SER A 107 8.82 15.83 7.53
N ASP A 108 10.00 16.36 7.85
CA ASP A 108 10.42 17.69 7.43
C ASP A 108 10.72 17.75 5.93
N GLU A 109 11.19 16.64 5.35
CA GLU A 109 11.47 16.49 3.92
C GLU A 109 10.89 15.19 3.39
N VAL A 110 10.09 15.28 2.31
CA VAL A 110 9.48 14.12 1.65
C VAL A 110 9.92 14.05 0.19
N THR A 111 10.51 12.95 -0.20
CA THR A 111 10.96 12.69 -1.57
C THR A 111 10.20 11.52 -2.19
N VAL A 112 9.60 11.74 -3.34
CA VAL A 112 9.15 10.68 -4.26
C VAL A 112 10.15 10.65 -5.42
N PRO A 113 10.92 9.57 -5.60
CA PRO A 113 11.90 9.49 -6.67
C PRO A 113 11.27 9.68 -8.05
N PRO A 114 11.86 10.45 -8.97
CA PRO A 114 11.30 10.68 -10.31
C PRO A 114 10.99 9.41 -11.10
N SER A 115 11.84 8.39 -10.97
CA SER A 115 11.67 7.09 -11.64
C SER A 115 10.77 6.10 -10.87
N TRP A 116 9.95 6.61 -9.91
CA TRP A 116 9.02 5.72 -9.22
C TRP A 116 8.01 5.08 -10.20
N GLY A 117 7.65 3.84 -9.92
CA GLY A 117 6.72 3.09 -10.77
C GLY A 117 6.25 1.80 -10.10
N CYS A 118 5.78 0.86 -10.90
CA CYS A 118 5.37 -0.44 -10.37
C CYS A 118 6.59 -1.19 -9.81
N CYS A 119 6.48 -1.72 -8.60
CA CYS A 119 7.55 -2.54 -7.99
C CYS A 119 7.75 -3.92 -8.65
N GLY A 120 6.95 -4.28 -9.65
CA GLY A 120 7.06 -5.55 -10.39
C GLY A 120 6.62 -6.79 -9.62
N PHE A 121 6.16 -6.66 -8.37
CA PHE A 121 5.86 -7.81 -7.52
C PHE A 121 4.59 -8.57 -7.94
N ALA A 122 3.55 -7.85 -8.40
CA ALA A 122 2.31 -8.42 -8.95
C ALA A 122 1.73 -9.60 -8.14
N GLY A 123 1.43 -9.38 -6.88
CA GLY A 123 0.96 -10.42 -5.95
C GLY A 123 2.12 -11.29 -5.44
N ASP A 124 2.17 -12.56 -5.83
CA ASP A 124 3.23 -13.50 -5.48
C ASP A 124 4.30 -13.68 -6.58
N ARG A 125 4.11 -13.06 -7.75
CA ARG A 125 4.99 -13.22 -8.90
C ARG A 125 6.44 -12.80 -8.60
N GLY A 126 6.64 -11.72 -7.87
CA GLY A 126 7.97 -11.25 -7.48
C GLY A 126 8.71 -12.16 -6.50
N LEU A 127 8.04 -13.15 -5.90
CA LEU A 127 8.69 -14.22 -5.15
C LEU A 127 9.19 -15.34 -6.07
N LEU A 128 8.44 -15.62 -7.14
CA LEU A 128 8.75 -16.68 -8.11
C LEU A 128 9.72 -16.20 -9.20
N HIS A 129 9.67 -14.91 -9.52
CA HIS A 129 10.40 -14.25 -10.59
C HIS A 129 11.04 -12.95 -10.09
N PRO A 130 12.08 -13.04 -9.23
CA PRO A 130 12.73 -11.85 -8.63
C PRO A 130 13.34 -10.92 -9.68
N GLU A 131 13.74 -11.44 -10.85
CA GLU A 131 14.26 -10.66 -11.97
C GLU A 131 13.29 -9.60 -12.50
N LEU A 132 11.97 -9.85 -12.41
CA LEU A 132 10.95 -8.86 -12.79
C LEU A 132 10.95 -7.67 -11.85
N THR A 133 11.05 -7.95 -10.55
CA THR A 133 11.10 -6.93 -9.52
C THR A 133 12.40 -6.13 -9.61
N GLU A 134 13.54 -6.80 -9.79
CA GLU A 134 14.84 -6.15 -9.96
C GLU A 134 14.84 -5.21 -11.17
N SER A 135 14.32 -5.66 -12.30
CA SER A 135 14.20 -4.83 -13.51
C SER A 135 13.29 -3.61 -13.27
N ALA A 136 12.13 -3.82 -12.64
CA ALA A 136 11.13 -2.77 -12.44
C ALA A 136 11.57 -1.68 -11.44
N THR A 137 12.44 -2.02 -10.48
CA THR A 137 12.85 -1.09 -9.41
C THR A 137 14.24 -0.49 -9.60
N ARG A 138 14.96 -0.89 -10.64
CA ARG A 138 16.37 -0.52 -10.88
C ARG A 138 16.63 0.97 -10.83
N ASP A 139 15.88 1.74 -11.61
CA ASP A 139 16.13 3.17 -11.78
C ASP A 139 15.78 3.93 -10.49
N GLN A 140 14.64 3.62 -9.90
CA GLN A 140 14.27 4.19 -8.60
C GLN A 140 15.28 3.82 -7.49
N ALA A 141 15.77 2.58 -7.47
CA ALA A 141 16.78 2.16 -6.50
C ALA A 141 18.08 2.94 -6.66
N ALA A 142 18.47 3.29 -7.88
CA ALA A 142 19.65 4.10 -8.15
C ALA A 142 19.52 5.54 -7.61
N GLU A 143 18.32 6.10 -7.62
CA GLU A 143 18.04 7.46 -7.13
C GLU A 143 18.05 7.58 -5.61
N VAL A 144 17.77 6.49 -4.88
CA VAL A 144 17.60 6.52 -3.41
C VAL A 144 18.70 5.79 -2.63
N LYS A 145 19.90 5.68 -3.20
CA LYS A 145 21.01 4.88 -2.65
C LYS A 145 21.47 5.27 -1.24
N SER A 146 21.32 6.51 -0.81
CA SER A 146 21.77 6.94 0.52
C SER A 146 21.16 8.28 0.94
N GLY A 147 21.16 8.53 2.24
CA GLY A 147 20.97 9.87 2.81
C GLY A 147 19.60 10.15 3.43
N PHE A 148 18.62 9.27 3.29
CA PHE A 148 17.32 9.48 3.90
C PHE A 148 17.19 8.76 5.25
N PHE A 149 16.45 9.38 6.16
CA PHE A 149 16.24 8.84 7.49
C PHE A 149 15.27 7.65 7.49
N ALA A 150 14.19 7.73 6.70
CA ALA A 150 13.16 6.71 6.61
C ALA A 150 12.72 6.42 5.16
N TYR A 151 12.14 5.25 4.95
CA TYR A 151 11.66 4.77 3.66
C TYR A 151 10.31 4.11 3.83
N ALA A 152 9.29 4.52 3.07
CA ALA A 152 7.94 4.03 3.23
C ALA A 152 7.23 3.68 1.92
N SER A 153 6.30 2.75 2.04
CA SER A 153 5.30 2.41 1.03
C SER A 153 3.97 2.10 1.73
N LEU A 154 3.00 1.54 1.00
CA LEU A 154 1.67 1.20 1.52
C LEU A 154 1.19 -0.20 1.07
N ASN A 155 2.13 -1.05 0.65
CA ASN A 155 1.87 -2.45 0.31
C ASN A 155 3.07 -3.29 0.70
N ARG A 156 2.85 -4.35 1.44
CA ARG A 156 3.92 -5.25 1.90
C ARG A 156 4.80 -5.79 0.77
N THR A 157 4.21 -6.12 -0.36
CA THR A 157 4.96 -6.60 -1.52
C THR A 157 5.87 -5.52 -2.12
N CYS A 158 5.43 -4.26 -2.15
CA CYS A 158 6.26 -3.14 -2.61
C CYS A 158 7.36 -2.81 -1.58
N GLU A 159 7.07 -2.88 -0.28
CA GLU A 159 8.08 -2.73 0.78
C GLU A 159 9.20 -3.77 0.62
N ILE A 160 8.85 -5.04 0.40
CA ILE A 160 9.83 -6.11 0.16
C ILE A 160 10.64 -5.84 -1.11
N ALA A 161 9.98 -5.47 -2.22
CA ALA A 161 10.64 -5.18 -3.48
C ALA A 161 11.65 -4.04 -3.34
N MET A 162 11.21 -2.91 -2.80
CA MET A 162 12.05 -1.73 -2.62
C MET A 162 13.16 -1.97 -1.61
N SER A 163 12.91 -2.70 -0.53
CA SER A 163 13.94 -3.05 0.44
C SER A 163 15.05 -3.90 -0.19
N ARG A 164 14.69 -4.87 -1.03
CA ARG A 164 15.66 -5.69 -1.76
C ARG A 164 16.47 -4.87 -2.76
N ALA A 165 15.81 -4.01 -3.52
CA ALA A 165 16.44 -3.23 -4.59
C ALA A 165 17.39 -2.14 -4.05
N THR A 166 17.05 -1.52 -2.92
CA THR A 166 17.79 -0.38 -2.37
C THR A 166 18.79 -0.77 -1.26
N GLY A 167 18.61 -1.95 -0.65
CA GLY A 167 19.30 -2.33 0.57
C GLY A 167 18.86 -1.53 1.81
N ARG A 168 17.73 -0.79 1.71
CA ARG A 168 17.13 0.00 2.79
C ARG A 168 15.82 -0.62 3.22
N THR A 169 15.48 -0.55 4.50
CA THR A 169 14.22 -1.10 5.01
C THR A 169 13.08 -0.16 4.67
N TYR A 170 12.21 -0.56 3.75
CA TYR A 170 10.93 0.09 3.53
C TYR A 170 9.90 -0.52 4.46
N VAL A 171 9.13 0.35 5.12
CA VAL A 171 8.04 -0.02 6.04
C VAL A 171 6.71 0.57 5.56
N HIS A 172 5.61 0.13 6.15
CA HIS A 172 4.32 0.75 5.88
C HIS A 172 4.30 2.18 6.44
N ILE A 173 3.77 3.14 5.70
CA ILE A 173 3.72 4.56 6.11
C ILE A 173 3.06 4.76 7.49
N LEU A 174 2.08 3.93 7.84
CA LEU A 174 1.41 4.01 9.14
C LEU A 174 2.25 3.50 10.31
N GLU A 175 3.27 2.67 10.07
CA GLU A 175 4.25 2.33 11.10
C GLU A 175 5.03 3.59 11.51
N LEU A 176 5.48 4.38 10.52
CA LEU A 176 6.15 5.65 10.77
C LEU A 176 5.22 6.69 11.39
N LEU A 177 3.96 6.77 10.96
CA LEU A 177 2.95 7.63 11.59
C LEU A 177 2.78 7.28 13.07
N ALA A 178 2.65 6.00 13.39
CA ALA A 178 2.51 5.55 14.77
C ALA A 178 3.76 5.83 15.63
N GLU A 179 4.95 5.76 15.05
CA GLU A 179 6.20 6.09 15.73
C GLU A 179 6.37 7.59 15.97
N ALA A 180 5.96 8.41 14.99
CA ALA A 180 6.06 9.86 15.05
C ALA A 180 5.04 10.51 16.02
N THR A 181 3.96 9.80 16.37
CA THR A 181 2.84 10.32 17.17
C THR A 181 2.69 9.66 18.56
N ARG A 182 3.66 8.86 18.97
CA ARG A 182 3.69 8.23 20.30
C ARG A 182 4.11 9.18 21.40
#